data_6f1b4e2bf1d5173907bd8db39068ccd3
#
_entry.id   6f1b4e2bf1d5173907bd8db39068ccd3
#
_cell.length_a   1.000
_cell.length_b   1.000
_cell.length_c   1.000
_cell.angle_alpha   90.00
_cell.angle_beta   90.00
_cell.angle_gamma   90.00
#
_symmetry.space_group_name_H-M   'P 1'
#
loop_
_entity.id
_entity.type
_entity.pdbx_description
1 polymer ?
#
loop_
_entity_poly.entity_id
_entity_poly.type
_entity_poly.pdbx_seq_one_letter_code
_entity_poly.pdbx_strand_id
1 'polypeptide(L)'
;MKRMITIACLLAGAVLLAGCPKKATTVQPPTAGSQVGDSSNTSPSGGASTSGRDLGGDNAGRGAGDATGPLARKVIYFDFDKSEIRPEYADIVKLSAQTLTGRPGLKVKLEGNTDERGTREYNIGLGERRAQAVRRALMLEGVAETQITTVSFGAERPAAEGDDESAWAKNRRVEVVYQQ
;
A
#
# COMPACT_ATOMS: atom_id res chain seq x y z
N MET A 1 32.88 32.57 34.34
CA MET A 1 33.56 31.50 35.09
C MET A 1 33.59 30.26 34.21
N LYS A 2 34.77 29.89 33.81
CA LYS A 2 35.13 28.75 32.92
C LYS A 2 34.96 27.44 33.68
N ARG A 3 34.34 26.43 33.07
CA ARG A 3 34.65 25.01 33.36
C ARG A 3 34.63 24.22 32.08
N MET A 4 35.82 24.02 31.53
CA MET A 4 36.18 22.98 30.58
C MET A 4 36.19 21.66 31.32
N ILE A 5 35.56 20.65 30.77
CA ILE A 5 35.79 19.24 31.12
C ILE A 5 36.01 18.49 29.82
N THR A 6 37.28 18.27 29.51
CA THR A 6 37.80 17.32 28.56
C THR A 6 37.82 15.94 29.19
N ILE A 7 37.19 14.94 28.59
CA ILE A 7 37.46 13.53 28.88
C ILE A 7 37.65 12.81 27.56
N ALA A 8 38.92 12.50 27.30
CA ALA A 8 39.34 11.55 26.28
C ALA A 8 39.29 10.13 26.87
N CYS A 9 38.65 9.21 26.18
CA CYS A 9 38.90 7.76 26.37
C CYS A 9 38.89 7.06 25.05
N LEU A 10 40.10 6.75 24.60
CA LEU A 10 40.47 5.76 23.59
C LEU A 10 40.21 4.35 24.18
N LEU A 11 39.44 3.53 23.49
CA LEU A 11 39.54 2.07 23.61
C LEU A 11 39.31 1.44 22.22
N ALA A 12 40.43 0.95 21.66
CA ALA A 12 40.48 0.11 20.50
C ALA A 12 39.96 -1.30 20.88
N GLY A 13 38.97 -1.79 20.15
CA GLY A 13 38.50 -3.16 20.25
C GLY A 13 38.43 -3.77 18.85
N ALA A 14 39.45 -4.56 18.48
CA ALA A 14 39.43 -5.38 17.28
C ALA A 14 38.53 -6.59 17.49
N VAL A 15 37.47 -6.74 16.67
CA VAL A 15 36.66 -7.95 16.61
C VAL A 15 36.90 -8.65 15.29
N LEU A 16 37.45 -9.84 15.39
CA LEU A 16 37.72 -10.78 14.29
C LEU A 16 36.39 -11.34 13.75
N LEU A 17 36.09 -11.06 12.49
CA LEU A 17 34.99 -11.71 11.76
C LEU A 17 35.43 -13.08 11.26
N ALA A 18 34.90 -14.14 11.87
CA ALA A 18 34.95 -15.49 11.34
C ALA A 18 33.88 -15.63 10.25
N GLY A 19 34.27 -15.73 9.00
CA GLY A 19 33.40 -15.96 7.86
C GLY A 19 32.94 -17.42 7.79
N CYS A 20 31.63 -17.67 7.73
CA CYS A 20 31.07 -18.97 7.34
C CYS A 20 30.84 -19.01 5.82
N PRO A 21 31.29 -20.05 5.11
CA PRO A 21 31.03 -20.18 3.68
C PRO A 21 29.59 -20.67 3.41
N LYS A 22 28.85 -19.90 2.63
CA LYS A 22 27.55 -20.32 2.08
C LYS A 22 27.79 -21.35 0.96
N LYS A 23 27.21 -22.53 1.14
CA LYS A 23 27.09 -23.56 0.10
C LYS A 23 26.10 -23.04 -0.97
N ALA A 24 26.61 -22.86 -2.19
CA ALA A 24 25.76 -22.61 -3.36
C ALA A 24 25.14 -23.93 -3.80
N THR A 25 23.80 -24.03 -3.71
CA THR A 25 23.03 -25.11 -4.33
C THR A 25 22.62 -24.64 -5.71
N THR A 26 23.31 -25.15 -6.73
CA THR A 26 22.97 -25.02 -8.14
C THR A 26 21.74 -25.87 -8.42
N VAL A 27 20.60 -25.26 -8.67
CA VAL A 27 19.43 -25.93 -9.23
C VAL A 27 19.44 -25.74 -10.74
N GLN A 28 19.63 -26.82 -11.45
CA GLN A 28 19.65 -26.94 -12.90
C GLN A 28 18.21 -26.91 -13.45
N PRO A 29 17.90 -26.15 -14.50
CA PRO A 29 16.57 -26.17 -15.11
C PRO A 29 16.36 -27.41 -15.98
N PRO A 30 15.17 -28.00 -16.02
CA PRO A 30 14.87 -29.07 -16.96
C PRO A 30 14.64 -28.53 -18.37
N THR A 31 15.24 -29.22 -19.29
CA THR A 31 15.29 -29.01 -20.73
C THR A 31 13.93 -29.27 -21.40
N ALA A 32 13.74 -28.50 -22.46
CA ALA A 32 12.72 -28.49 -23.49
C ALA A 32 12.07 -29.83 -23.89
N GLY A 33 10.77 -29.73 -24.15
CA GLY A 33 10.03 -30.65 -25.01
C GLY A 33 9.12 -29.83 -25.92
N SER A 34 9.52 -29.74 -27.18
CA SER A 34 8.75 -29.19 -28.31
C SER A 34 7.52 -30.02 -28.60
N GLN A 35 6.38 -29.40 -28.82
CA GLN A 35 5.48 -29.87 -29.88
C GLN A 35 4.66 -28.71 -30.43
N VAL A 36 4.79 -28.60 -31.75
CA VAL A 36 4.09 -27.74 -32.70
C VAL A 36 2.67 -28.25 -32.89
N GLY A 37 1.70 -27.35 -32.86
CA GLY A 37 0.32 -27.60 -33.24
C GLY A 37 -0.27 -26.35 -33.85
N ASP A 38 -0.15 -26.25 -35.15
CA ASP A 38 -0.74 -25.27 -36.05
C ASP A 38 -2.26 -25.45 -36.10
N SER A 39 -3.02 -24.35 -35.99
CA SER A 39 -4.30 -24.18 -36.67
C SER A 39 -4.75 -22.75 -36.68
N SER A 40 -4.55 -22.13 -37.81
CA SER A 40 -5.17 -20.91 -38.31
C SER A 40 -6.70 -20.91 -38.19
N ASN A 41 -7.29 -19.77 -37.81
CA ASN A 41 -8.43 -19.25 -38.55
C ASN A 41 -8.65 -17.73 -38.31
N THR A 42 -8.37 -16.98 -39.28
CA THR A 42 -9.04 -15.86 -40.01
C THR A 42 -9.99 -14.94 -39.24
N SER A 43 -9.61 -13.65 -39.26
CA SER A 43 -10.44 -12.42 -39.12
C SER A 43 -11.56 -12.35 -40.19
N PRO A 44 -12.40 -11.31 -40.29
CA PRO A 44 -12.36 -9.96 -39.73
C PRO A 44 -13.75 -9.37 -39.38
N SER A 45 -13.74 -8.12 -38.97
CA SER A 45 -14.73 -7.06 -39.18
C SER A 45 -15.09 -6.36 -37.89
N GLY A 46 -14.60 -5.13 -37.65
CA GLY A 46 -15.17 -3.91 -38.19
C GLY A 46 -16.18 -3.32 -37.21
N GLY A 47 -15.81 -2.26 -36.50
CA GLY A 47 -16.73 -1.50 -35.67
C GLY A 47 -16.00 -0.44 -34.86
N ALA A 48 -15.62 0.66 -35.51
CA ALA A 48 -15.27 1.88 -34.81
C ALA A 48 -16.53 2.45 -34.15
N SER A 49 -16.47 2.73 -32.87
CA SER A 49 -17.39 3.67 -32.21
C SER A 49 -16.66 4.40 -31.11
N THR A 50 -16.59 5.64 -31.35
CA THR A 50 -16.13 6.78 -30.57
C THR A 50 -16.76 6.91 -29.21
N SER A 51 -15.97 7.49 -28.31
CA SER A 51 -16.38 8.44 -27.26
C SER A 51 -17.19 7.88 -26.10
N GLY A 52 -16.57 7.92 -24.98
CA GLY A 52 -17.19 7.82 -23.67
C GLY A 52 -16.12 7.88 -22.60
N ARG A 53 -15.62 9.07 -22.33
CA ARG A 53 -14.96 9.33 -21.04
C ARG A 53 -16.06 9.28 -19.99
N ASP A 54 -16.31 8.10 -19.46
CA ASP A 54 -17.04 7.95 -18.23
C ASP A 54 -16.03 7.63 -17.13
N LEU A 55 -15.62 8.66 -16.44
CA LEU A 55 -15.02 8.59 -15.12
C LEU A 55 -16.13 8.42 -14.07
N GLY A 56 -16.99 7.45 -14.29
CA GLY A 56 -18.01 7.00 -13.35
C GLY A 56 -17.45 5.88 -12.50
N GLY A 57 -16.66 6.22 -11.48
CA GLY A 57 -16.37 5.31 -10.39
C GLY A 57 -17.62 5.17 -9.51
N ASP A 58 -18.38 4.10 -9.70
CA ASP A 58 -19.48 3.74 -8.84
C ASP A 58 -18.98 3.43 -7.44
N ASN A 59 -19.03 4.42 -6.58
CA ASN A 59 -18.79 4.31 -5.15
C ASN A 59 -20.11 4.00 -4.45
N ALA A 60 -20.55 2.76 -4.52
CA ALA A 60 -21.69 2.27 -3.78
C ALA A 60 -21.27 1.47 -2.55
N GLY A 61 -21.01 2.15 -1.45
CA GLY A 61 -20.69 1.52 -0.17
C GLY A 61 -20.89 2.50 0.97
N ARG A 62 -22.08 2.52 1.54
CA ARG A 62 -22.58 3.47 2.54
C ARG A 62 -21.77 3.57 3.82
N GLY A 63 -21.29 4.77 4.08
CA GLY A 63 -20.97 5.29 5.40
C GLY A 63 -21.19 6.79 5.31
N ALA A 64 -22.25 7.32 5.90
CA ALA A 64 -22.66 8.71 5.83
C ALA A 64 -21.57 9.64 6.39
N GLY A 65 -20.85 10.28 5.50
CA GLY A 65 -19.92 11.37 5.73
C GLY A 65 -19.65 11.98 4.37
N ASP A 66 -19.89 13.27 4.23
CA ASP A 66 -19.80 14.11 3.03
C ASP A 66 -18.80 13.57 1.97
N ALA A 67 -19.35 13.00 0.87
CA ALA A 67 -18.57 12.30 -0.15
C ALA A 67 -17.82 13.25 -1.12
N THR A 68 -17.92 14.57 -0.93
CA THR A 68 -17.38 15.58 -1.84
C THR A 68 -16.78 16.75 -1.07
N GLY A 69 -15.54 16.61 -0.62
CA GLY A 69 -14.84 17.72 0.03
C GLY A 69 -13.38 17.36 0.32
N PRO A 70 -12.56 18.33 0.76
CA PRO A 70 -11.16 18.06 1.12
C PRO A 70 -11.01 17.07 2.28
N LEU A 71 -12.06 16.86 3.08
CA LEU A 71 -12.12 15.88 4.17
C LEU A 71 -12.89 14.61 3.82
N ALA A 72 -13.28 14.43 2.56
CA ALA A 72 -13.89 13.18 2.12
C ALA A 72 -12.95 12.00 2.36
N ARG A 73 -13.50 10.85 2.76
CA ARG A 73 -12.74 9.62 2.90
C ARG A 73 -12.09 9.26 1.56
N LYS A 74 -10.79 9.09 1.56
CA LYS A 74 -10.02 8.70 0.39
C LYS A 74 -9.57 7.25 0.54
N VAL A 75 -9.48 6.53 -0.58
CA VAL A 75 -9.14 5.11 -0.59
C VAL A 75 -7.94 4.90 -1.51
N ILE A 76 -6.96 4.14 -1.02
CA ILE A 76 -5.77 3.70 -1.76
C ILE A 76 -5.83 2.19 -1.86
N TYR A 77 -5.87 1.65 -3.10
CA TYR A 77 -5.93 0.21 -3.33
C TYR A 77 -4.54 -0.38 -3.57
N PHE A 78 -4.42 -1.68 -3.28
CA PHE A 78 -3.17 -2.43 -3.35
C PHE A 78 -3.32 -3.70 -4.18
N ASP A 79 -2.21 -4.12 -4.77
CA ASP A 79 -2.11 -5.42 -5.43
C ASP A 79 -2.17 -6.56 -4.41
N PHE A 80 -2.42 -7.76 -4.91
CA PHE A 80 -2.40 -8.96 -4.08
C PHE A 80 -1.04 -9.11 -3.40
N ASP A 81 -1.07 -9.35 -2.10
CA ASP A 81 0.11 -9.57 -1.24
C ASP A 81 1.15 -8.44 -1.26
N LYS A 82 0.80 -7.25 -1.75
CA LYS A 82 1.69 -6.08 -1.77
C LYS A 82 1.27 -4.99 -0.80
N SER A 83 2.26 -4.20 -0.39
CA SER A 83 2.10 -2.99 0.44
C SER A 83 2.72 -1.74 -0.19
N GLU A 84 3.21 -1.83 -1.44
CA GLU A 84 3.68 -0.68 -2.20
C GLU A 84 2.50 0.13 -2.72
N ILE A 85 2.57 1.46 -2.56
CA ILE A 85 1.57 2.37 -3.12
C ILE A 85 1.80 2.46 -4.62
N ARG A 86 0.75 2.19 -5.41
CA ARG A 86 0.82 2.33 -6.87
C ARG A 86 0.92 3.79 -7.26
N PRO A 87 1.66 4.13 -8.34
CA PRO A 87 1.91 5.51 -8.76
C PRO A 87 0.63 6.34 -8.99
N GLU A 88 -0.46 5.71 -9.40
CA GLU A 88 -1.76 6.36 -9.64
C GLU A 88 -2.38 6.99 -8.38
N TYR A 89 -1.94 6.58 -7.17
CA TYR A 89 -2.41 7.14 -5.91
C TYR A 89 -1.53 8.29 -5.37
N ALA A 90 -0.48 8.68 -6.09
CA ALA A 90 0.41 9.76 -5.67
C ALA A 90 -0.35 11.08 -5.45
N ASP A 91 -1.31 11.40 -6.32
CA ASP A 91 -2.14 12.60 -6.19
C ASP A 91 -3.04 12.57 -4.95
N ILE A 92 -3.59 11.40 -4.60
CA ILE A 92 -4.39 11.23 -3.38
C ILE A 92 -3.52 11.47 -2.14
N VAL A 93 -2.31 10.92 -2.12
CA VAL A 93 -1.36 11.12 -1.02
C VAL A 93 -1.01 12.60 -0.89
N LYS A 94 -0.64 13.25 -2.00
CA LYS A 94 -0.29 14.67 -2.03
C LYS A 94 -1.44 15.56 -1.58
N LEU A 95 -2.66 15.34 -2.07
CA LEU A 95 -3.84 16.11 -1.68
C LEU A 95 -4.18 15.89 -0.18
N SER A 96 -4.01 14.68 0.32
CA SER A 96 -4.20 14.38 1.74
C SER A 96 -3.16 15.08 2.60
N ALA A 97 -1.90 15.08 2.16
CA ALA A 97 -0.83 15.79 2.85
C ALA A 97 -1.05 17.31 2.88
N GLN A 98 -1.44 17.92 1.77
CA GLN A 98 -1.79 19.36 1.72
C GLN A 98 -2.94 19.70 2.68
N THR A 99 -3.94 18.83 2.77
CA THR A 99 -5.07 19.03 3.70
C THR A 99 -4.61 18.99 5.16
N LEU A 100 -3.70 18.08 5.51
CA LEU A 100 -3.19 17.89 6.88
C LEU A 100 -2.18 18.97 7.27
N THR A 101 -1.24 19.32 6.40
CA THR A 101 -0.24 20.37 6.65
C THR A 101 -0.87 21.75 6.77
N GLY A 102 -1.93 22.01 6.01
CA GLY A 102 -2.71 23.24 6.13
C GLY A 102 -3.58 23.34 7.39
N ARG A 103 -3.71 22.24 8.15
CA ARG A 103 -4.54 22.16 9.36
C ARG A 103 -3.85 21.36 10.46
N PRO A 104 -2.94 21.97 11.25
CA PRO A 104 -2.15 21.25 12.26
C PRO A 104 -2.97 20.53 13.34
N GLY A 105 -4.19 20.97 13.61
CA GLY A 105 -5.10 20.31 14.56
C GLY A 105 -5.86 19.11 13.99
N LEU A 106 -5.90 18.96 12.65
CA LEU A 106 -6.57 17.85 12.01
C LEU A 106 -5.72 16.58 12.12
N LYS A 107 -6.36 15.49 12.48
CA LYS A 107 -5.72 14.16 12.52
C LYS A 107 -6.27 13.26 11.44
N VAL A 108 -5.51 12.22 11.12
CA VAL A 108 -5.92 11.19 10.18
C VAL A 108 -5.70 9.81 10.78
N LYS A 109 -6.65 8.93 10.57
CA LYS A 109 -6.54 7.50 10.86
C LYS A 109 -6.44 6.74 9.54
N LEU A 110 -5.38 5.96 9.37
CA LEU A 110 -5.15 5.10 8.22
C LEU A 110 -5.61 3.69 8.57
N GLU A 111 -6.69 3.25 7.95
CA GLU A 111 -7.31 1.95 8.20
C GLU A 111 -6.88 0.96 7.12
N GLY A 112 -5.99 0.02 7.48
CA GLY A 112 -5.45 -0.99 6.57
C GLY A 112 -6.33 -2.22 6.51
N ASN A 113 -6.69 -2.63 5.28
CA ASN A 113 -7.55 -3.77 5.01
C ASN A 113 -6.91 -4.70 3.98
N THR A 114 -7.32 -5.98 4.02
CA THR A 114 -6.88 -7.03 3.09
C THR A 114 -8.10 -7.74 2.50
N ASP A 115 -7.87 -8.56 1.47
CA ASP A 115 -8.83 -9.58 1.11
C ASP A 115 -8.80 -10.73 2.16
N GLU A 116 -9.71 -11.69 2.02
CA GLU A 116 -9.91 -12.76 3.00
C GLU A 116 -8.85 -13.88 2.94
N ARG A 117 -8.04 -13.94 1.87
CA ARG A 117 -7.07 -15.01 1.67
C ARG A 117 -5.91 -14.92 2.67
N GLY A 118 -5.58 -16.06 3.29
CA GLY A 118 -4.53 -16.14 4.30
C GLY A 118 -5.05 -16.28 5.72
N THR A 119 -4.14 -16.34 6.70
CA THR A 119 -4.51 -16.39 8.11
C THR A 119 -4.89 -15.00 8.63
N ARG A 120 -5.64 -14.97 9.73
CA ARG A 120 -6.02 -13.73 10.40
C ARG A 120 -4.79 -12.88 10.78
N GLU A 121 -3.80 -13.51 11.38
CA GLU A 121 -2.56 -12.87 11.85
C GLU A 121 -1.77 -12.28 10.67
N TYR A 122 -1.67 -13.05 9.59
CA TYR A 122 -1.03 -12.59 8.36
C TYR A 122 -1.72 -11.35 7.80
N ASN A 123 -3.05 -11.37 7.71
CA ASN A 123 -3.86 -10.27 7.17
C ASN A 123 -3.79 -9.01 8.04
N ILE A 124 -3.81 -9.14 9.36
CA ILE A 124 -3.56 -8.02 10.27
C ILE A 124 -2.18 -7.42 10.00
N GLY A 125 -1.14 -8.25 9.89
CA GLY A 125 0.21 -7.78 9.56
C GLY A 125 0.32 -7.11 8.19
N LEU A 126 -0.37 -7.64 7.16
CA LEU A 126 -0.38 -7.05 5.81
C LEU A 126 -1.12 -5.71 5.79
N GLY A 127 -2.28 -5.63 6.45
CA GLY A 127 -3.04 -4.38 6.58
C GLY A 127 -2.24 -3.29 7.29
N GLU A 128 -1.50 -3.66 8.36
CA GLU A 128 -0.61 -2.72 9.04
C GLU A 128 0.54 -2.26 8.13
N ARG A 129 1.20 -3.15 7.39
CA ARG A 129 2.27 -2.77 6.43
C ARG A 129 1.77 -1.77 5.39
N ARG A 130 0.54 -1.94 4.88
CA ARG A 130 -0.13 -1.02 3.93
C ARG A 130 -0.38 0.35 4.58
N ALA A 131 -0.97 0.38 5.76
CA ALA A 131 -1.20 1.62 6.50
C ALA A 131 0.11 2.38 6.79
N GLN A 132 1.17 1.66 7.17
CA GLN A 132 2.51 2.22 7.37
C GLN A 132 3.16 2.73 6.09
N ALA A 133 2.89 2.13 4.94
CA ALA A 133 3.35 2.65 3.65
C ALA A 133 2.73 4.02 3.34
N VAL A 134 1.41 4.16 3.54
CA VAL A 134 0.71 5.43 3.37
C VAL A 134 1.19 6.47 4.40
N ARG A 135 1.39 6.08 5.67
CA ARG A 135 1.96 6.96 6.70
C ARG A 135 3.31 7.52 6.27
N ARG A 136 4.24 6.66 5.84
CA ARG A 136 5.56 7.11 5.36
C ARG A 136 5.44 8.08 4.19
N ALA A 137 4.54 7.81 3.24
CA ALA A 137 4.32 8.70 2.10
C ALA A 137 3.79 10.08 2.53
N LEU A 138 2.83 10.14 3.46
CA LEU A 138 2.33 11.40 4.02
C LEU A 138 3.41 12.18 4.78
N MET A 139 4.26 11.48 5.54
CA MET A 139 5.38 12.12 6.26
C MET A 139 6.43 12.68 5.31
N LEU A 140 6.72 12.00 4.19
CA LEU A 140 7.60 12.52 3.13
C LEU A 140 7.05 13.80 2.50
N GLU A 141 5.72 13.96 2.43
CA GLU A 141 5.03 15.16 1.98
C GLU A 141 4.90 16.24 3.10
N GLY A 142 5.54 16.03 4.25
CA GLY A 142 5.63 17.02 5.33
C GLY A 142 4.54 16.93 6.41
N VAL A 143 3.72 15.90 6.44
CA VAL A 143 2.72 15.71 7.50
C VAL A 143 3.41 15.31 8.81
N ALA A 144 3.04 15.97 9.91
CA ALA A 144 3.59 15.64 11.22
C ALA A 144 3.13 14.24 11.67
N GLU A 145 4.06 13.48 12.26
CA GLU A 145 3.78 12.14 12.76
C GLU A 145 2.62 12.11 13.77
N THR A 146 2.51 13.16 14.60
CA THR A 146 1.46 13.31 15.61
C THR A 146 0.05 13.47 15.04
N GLN A 147 -0.06 13.77 13.74
CA GLN A 147 -1.34 13.85 13.04
C GLN A 147 -1.81 12.50 12.50
N ILE A 148 -0.95 11.45 12.49
CA ILE A 148 -1.22 10.20 11.79
C ILE A 148 -1.32 9.04 12.78
N THR A 149 -2.43 8.29 12.71
CA THR A 149 -2.61 7.03 13.44
C THR A 149 -2.86 5.91 12.44
N THR A 150 -2.26 4.74 12.64
CA THR A 150 -2.50 3.54 11.83
C THR A 150 -3.30 2.52 12.62
N VAL A 151 -4.20 1.83 11.93
CA VAL A 151 -4.96 0.69 12.45
C VAL A 151 -5.10 -0.34 11.34
N SER A 152 -4.89 -1.60 11.65
CA SER A 152 -5.18 -2.71 10.73
C SER A 152 -6.41 -3.46 11.16
N PHE A 153 -7.31 -3.70 10.22
CA PHE A 153 -8.45 -4.60 10.37
C PHE A 153 -8.21 -5.94 9.65
N GLY A 154 -7.11 -6.07 8.90
CA GLY A 154 -6.91 -7.26 8.08
C GLY A 154 -8.11 -7.50 7.18
N ALA A 155 -8.67 -8.72 7.21
CA ALA A 155 -9.86 -9.10 6.44
C ALA A 155 -11.19 -8.87 7.19
N GLU A 156 -11.17 -8.30 8.41
CA GLU A 156 -12.36 -8.21 9.27
C GLU A 156 -13.38 -7.16 8.83
N ARG A 157 -13.00 -6.24 7.91
CA ARG A 157 -13.87 -5.18 7.40
C ARG A 157 -13.90 -5.17 5.87
N PRO A 158 -14.57 -6.14 5.24
CA PRO A 158 -14.69 -6.16 3.79
C PRO A 158 -15.49 -4.94 3.29
N ALA A 159 -15.05 -4.35 2.18
CA ALA A 159 -15.78 -3.32 1.45
C ALA A 159 -16.75 -3.94 0.44
N ALA A 160 -16.43 -5.14 -0.02
CA ALA A 160 -17.28 -5.94 -0.89
C ALA A 160 -17.26 -7.39 -0.40
N GLU A 161 -18.42 -8.01 -0.36
CA GLU A 161 -18.59 -9.44 -0.12
C GLU A 161 -18.41 -10.22 -1.43
N GLY A 162 -17.88 -11.42 -1.34
CA GLY A 162 -17.64 -12.31 -2.48
C GLY A 162 -16.22 -12.86 -2.46
N ASP A 163 -16.06 -14.00 -3.09
CA ASP A 163 -14.85 -14.82 -3.19
C ASP A 163 -14.22 -14.75 -4.61
N ASP A 164 -14.38 -13.61 -5.27
CA ASP A 164 -13.82 -13.33 -6.58
C ASP A 164 -12.84 -12.13 -6.55
N GLU A 165 -12.06 -11.98 -7.64
CA GLU A 165 -11.08 -10.90 -7.74
C GLU A 165 -11.72 -9.51 -7.72
N SER A 166 -12.98 -9.37 -8.15
CA SER A 166 -13.67 -8.07 -8.13
C SER A 166 -13.98 -7.60 -6.71
N ALA A 167 -14.34 -8.52 -5.81
CA ALA A 167 -14.52 -8.25 -4.38
C ALA A 167 -13.17 -8.07 -3.69
N TRP A 168 -12.21 -8.98 -3.93
CA TRP A 168 -10.89 -8.92 -3.31
C TRP A 168 -10.14 -7.63 -3.65
N ALA A 169 -10.19 -7.18 -4.91
CA ALA A 169 -9.56 -5.92 -5.32
C ALA A 169 -10.09 -4.71 -4.53
N LYS A 170 -11.39 -4.67 -4.19
CA LYS A 170 -12.01 -3.63 -3.36
C LYS A 170 -11.62 -3.76 -1.89
N ASN A 171 -11.34 -4.96 -1.43
CA ASN A 171 -10.97 -5.23 -0.04
C ASN A 171 -9.51 -4.87 0.25
N ARG A 172 -8.60 -5.03 -0.70
CA ARG A 172 -7.18 -4.67 -0.57
C ARG A 172 -6.98 -3.16 -0.60
N ARG A 173 -7.24 -2.48 0.52
CA ARG A 173 -7.23 -1.02 0.57
C ARG A 173 -6.72 -0.44 1.88
N VAL A 174 -6.34 0.81 1.82
CA VAL A 174 -6.18 1.69 2.99
C VAL A 174 -7.17 2.83 2.86
N GLU A 175 -7.95 3.05 3.88
CA GLU A 175 -8.87 4.17 3.98
C GLU A 175 -8.22 5.30 4.78
N VAL A 176 -8.26 6.51 4.22
CA VAL A 176 -7.76 7.73 4.84
C VAL A 176 -8.95 8.44 5.50
N VAL A 177 -9.06 8.31 6.82
CA VAL A 177 -10.21 8.81 7.61
C VAL A 177 -9.76 10.00 8.43
N TYR A 178 -10.27 11.19 8.12
CA TYR A 178 -9.98 12.40 8.87
C TYR A 178 -10.75 12.43 10.18
N GLN A 179 -10.09 12.89 11.25
CA GLN A 179 -10.63 13.02 12.59
C GLN A 179 -10.51 14.49 13.02
N GLN A 180 -11.62 15.09 13.41
CA GLN A 180 -11.68 16.44 13.97
C GLN A 180 -11.63 16.38 15.48
#